data_b44b5e5a78e7b4af3f1d3f31b526370e
#
_entry.id   b44b5e5a78e7b4af3f1d3f31b526370e
#
_cell.length_a   1.000
_cell.length_b   1.000
_cell.length_c   1.000
_cell.angle_alpha   90.00
_cell.angle_beta   90.00
_cell.angle_gamma   90.00
#
_symmetry.space_group_name_H-M   'P 1'
#
loop_
_entity.id
_entity.type
_entity.pdbx_description
1 polymer ?
#
loop_
_entity_poly.entity_id
_entity_poly.type
_entity_poly.pdbx_seq_one_letter_code
_entity_poly.pdbx_strand_id
1 'polypeptide(L)' 'FEVEEQDYIALLHDNGEEDGEIFIYRYFEDEDGEPGLDNIETQEEFDMVSEVFDSIVEDGEYDEIIEE' A
#
# COMPACT_ATOMS: atom_id res chain seq x y z
N PHE A 1 -2.05 -0.43 5.92
CA PHE A 1 -2.17 0.87 6.59
C PHE A 1 -3.43 1.59 6.15
N GLU A 2 -3.89 2.50 6.97
CA GLU A 2 -5.14 3.21 6.72
C GLU A 2 -4.90 4.70 6.46
N VAL A 3 -5.55 5.23 5.44
CA VAL A 3 -5.52 6.66 5.11
C VAL A 3 -6.96 7.12 4.89
N GLU A 4 -7.41 8.09 5.69
CA GLU A 4 -8.75 8.66 5.59
C GLU A 4 -9.87 7.61 5.53
N GLU A 5 -9.83 6.65 6.43
CA GLU A 5 -10.84 5.59 6.57
C GLU A 5 -10.82 4.56 5.44
N GLN A 6 -9.80 4.60 4.58
CA GLN A 6 -9.62 3.60 3.53
C GLN A 6 -8.35 2.79 3.81
N ASP A 7 -8.46 1.47 3.78
CA ASP A 7 -7.30 0.60 3.97
C ASP A 7 -6.49 0.49 2.70
N TYR A 8 -5.17 0.42 2.86
CA TYR A 8 -4.24 0.25 1.74
C TYR A 8 -3.21 -0.79 2.09
N ILE A 9 -2.63 -1.38 1.07
CA ILE A 9 -1.57 -2.37 1.23
C ILE A 9 -0.41 -2.00 0.29
N ALA A 10 0.81 -2.12 0.81
CA ALA A 10 2.01 -1.88 0.02
C ALA A 10 2.69 -3.21 -0.26
N LEU A 11 2.96 -3.46 -1.53
CA LEU A 11 3.64 -4.68 -1.97
C LEU A 11 5.03 -4.33 -2.47
N LEU A 12 6.04 -4.95 -1.89
CA LEU A 12 7.41 -4.77 -2.35
C LEU A 12 7.71 -5.85 -3.39
N HIS A 13 7.97 -5.41 -4.60
CA HIS A 13 8.28 -6.32 -5.71
C HIS A 13 9.77 -6.26 -6.00
N ASP A 14 10.46 -7.34 -5.67
CA ASP A 14 11.91 -7.44 -5.88
C ASP A 14 12.18 -8.25 -7.14
N ASN A 15 12.74 -7.60 -8.15
CA ASN A 15 13.07 -8.22 -9.43
C ASN A 15 14.49 -8.75 -9.48
N GLY A 16 15.17 -8.79 -8.34
CA GLY A 16 16.59 -9.13 -8.31
C GLY A 16 17.50 -7.95 -8.55
N GLU A 17 16.92 -6.76 -8.65
CA GLU A 17 17.69 -5.52 -8.78
C GLU A 17 17.76 -4.86 -7.39
N GLU A 18 18.75 -3.99 -7.22
CA GLU A 18 18.94 -3.32 -5.93
C GLU A 18 17.80 -2.39 -5.56
N ASP A 19 17.11 -1.85 -6.55
CA ASP A 19 16.01 -0.92 -6.34
C ASP A 19 14.67 -1.60 -6.52
N GLY A 20 14.18 -2.33 -5.53
CA GLY A 20 12.86 -2.93 -5.59
C GLY A 20 11.77 -1.88 -5.82
N GLU A 21 10.66 -2.28 -6.40
CA GLU A 21 9.53 -1.39 -6.64
C GLU A 21 8.44 -1.64 -5.60
N ILE A 22 7.83 -0.57 -5.13
CA ILE A 22 6.73 -0.67 -4.18
C ILE A 22 5.45 -0.27 -4.90
N PHE A 23 4.45 -1.16 -4.84
CA PHE A 23 3.14 -0.90 -5.40
C PHE A 23 2.14 -0.77 -4.27
N ILE A 24 1.27 0.22 -4.36
CA ILE A 24 0.26 0.47 -3.34
C ILE A 24 -1.11 0.26 -3.96
N TYR A 25 -1.94 -0.52 -3.28
CA TYR A 25 -3.29 -0.83 -3.72
C TYR A 25 -4.28 -0.54 -2.60
N ARG A 26 -5.52 -0.29 -2.97
CA ARG A 26 -6.61 -0.23 -2.01
C ARG A 26 -6.92 -1.65 -1.56
N TYR A 27 -7.07 -1.83 -0.27
CA TYR A 27 -7.44 -3.12 0.30
C TYR A 27 -8.89 -3.07 0.75
N PHE A 28 -9.64 -4.11 0.44
CA PHE A 28 -11.01 -4.21 0.89
C PHE A 28 -11.37 -5.67 1.16
N GLU A 29 -12.45 -5.85 1.93
CA GLU A 29 -13.02 -7.18 2.16
C GLU A 29 -14.45 -7.12 1.64
N ASP A 30 -14.86 -8.15 0.89
CA ASP A 30 -16.21 -8.21 0.39
C ASP A 30 -17.17 -8.76 1.46
N GLU A 31 -18.43 -8.97 1.07
CA GLU A 31 -19.44 -9.46 2.01
C GLU A 31 -19.14 -10.85 2.57
N ASP A 32 -18.41 -11.64 1.84
CA ASP A 32 -17.99 -12.98 2.27
C ASP A 32 -16.72 -12.95 3.11
N GLY A 33 -16.14 -11.77 3.29
CA GLY A 33 -14.90 -11.63 4.03
C GLY A 33 -13.66 -11.95 3.22
N GLU A 34 -13.78 -12.06 1.90
CA GLU A 34 -12.64 -12.32 1.03
C GLU A 34 -11.85 -11.04 0.77
N PRO A 35 -10.53 -11.09 0.89
CA PRO A 35 -9.72 -9.92 0.63
C PRO A 35 -9.64 -9.61 -0.86
N GLY A 36 -9.65 -8.34 -1.18
CA GLY A 36 -9.51 -7.88 -2.56
C GLY A 36 -8.59 -6.68 -2.63
N LEU A 37 -8.01 -6.48 -3.79
CA LEU A 37 -7.14 -5.33 -4.06
C LEU A 37 -7.68 -4.57 -5.25
N ASP A 38 -7.61 -3.26 -5.17
CA ASP A 38 -8.07 -2.38 -6.23
C ASP A 38 -7.00 -1.34 -6.55
N ASN A 39 -6.96 -0.90 -7.79
CA ASN A 39 -5.99 0.11 -8.20
C ASN A 39 -6.41 1.48 -7.71
N ILE A 40 -5.40 2.30 -7.40
CA ILE A 40 -5.62 3.70 -7.09
C ILE A 40 -5.89 4.42 -8.42
N GLU A 41 -7.05 5.04 -8.54
CA GLU A 41 -7.51 5.62 -9.80
C GLU A 41 -7.01 7.03 -10.09
N THR A 42 -6.69 7.80 -9.06
CA THR A 42 -6.27 9.19 -9.24
C THR A 42 -4.85 9.42 -8.77
N GLN A 43 -4.17 10.36 -9.44
CA GLN A 43 -2.83 10.76 -9.06
C GLN A 43 -2.83 11.42 -7.68
N GLU A 44 -3.85 12.19 -7.39
CA GLU A 44 -3.98 12.87 -6.09
C GLU A 44 -4.05 11.88 -4.95
N GLU A 45 -4.82 10.83 -5.12
CA GLU A 45 -4.93 9.78 -4.12
C GLU A 45 -3.60 9.06 -3.95
N PHE A 46 -2.96 8.74 -5.05
CA PHE A 46 -1.67 8.05 -5.03
C PHE A 46 -0.62 8.90 -4.30
N ASP A 47 -0.56 10.18 -4.60
CA ASP A 47 0.38 11.10 -3.94
C ASP A 47 0.13 11.17 -2.44
N MET A 48 -1.12 11.27 -2.04
CA MET A 48 -1.48 11.33 -0.63
C MET A 48 -1.10 10.04 0.09
N VAL A 49 -1.43 8.91 -0.50
CA VAL A 49 -1.13 7.61 0.09
C VAL A 49 0.38 7.38 0.17
N SER A 50 1.10 7.77 -0.88
CA SER A 50 2.55 7.66 -0.90
C SER A 50 3.21 8.48 0.19
N GLU A 51 2.71 9.68 0.44
CA GLU A 51 3.23 10.53 1.50
C GLU A 51 3.01 9.90 2.88
N VAL A 52 1.83 9.35 3.10
CA VAL A 52 1.54 8.68 4.36
C VAL A 52 2.41 7.45 4.53
N PHE A 53 2.56 6.66 3.47
CA PHE A 53 3.40 5.48 3.50
C PHE A 53 4.85 5.83 3.80
N ASP A 54 5.36 6.85 3.14
CA ASP A 54 6.73 7.31 3.35
C ASP A 54 6.95 7.75 4.81
N SER A 55 5.99 8.45 5.38
CA SER A 55 6.03 8.85 6.77
C SER A 55 6.04 7.65 7.72
N ILE A 56 5.22 6.65 7.43
CA ILE A 56 5.18 5.42 8.22
C ILE A 56 6.52 4.69 8.20
N VAL A 57 7.12 4.60 7.02
CA VAL A 57 8.40 3.93 6.86
C VAL A 57 9.52 4.68 7.59
N GLU A 58 9.51 6.00 7.51
CA GLU A 58 10.51 6.82 8.19
C GLU A 58 10.42 6.72 9.71
N ASP A 59 9.21 6.63 10.23
CA ASP A 59 8.98 6.51 11.66
C ASP A 59 9.13 5.08 12.17
N GLY A 60 9.21 4.13 11.26
CA GLY A 60 9.28 2.72 11.60
C GLY A 60 7.97 2.15 12.14
N GLU A 61 6.86 2.79 11.84
CA GLU A 61 5.54 2.40 12.33
C GLU A 61 4.71 1.60 11.32
N TYR A 62 5.36 0.91 10.41
CA TYR A 62 4.62 0.10 9.45
C TYR A 62 4.16 -1.20 10.08
N ASP A 63 2.90 -1.56 9.81
CA ASP A 63 2.31 -2.80 10.33
C ASP A 63 2.70 -3.99 9.47
N GLU A 64 2.66 -3.82 8.16
CA GLU A 64 2.93 -4.93 7.26
C GLU A 64 3.36 -4.45 5.88
N ILE A 65 4.44 -5.03 5.38
CA ILE A 65 4.86 -4.88 3.99
C ILE A 65 5.01 -6.29 3.45
N ILE A 66 4.29 -6.58 2.36
CA ILE A 66 4.34 -7.89 1.74
C ILE A 66 5.41 -7.89 0.66
N GLU A 67 6.36 -8.79 0.79
CA GLU A 67 7.49 -8.92 -0.10
C GLU A 67 7.27 -10.09 -1.06
N GLU A 68 7.37 -9.84 -2.35
CA GLU A 68 7.20 -10.88 -3.36
C GLU A 68 8.48 -11.12 -4.15
#